data_71d6caf0726fcc5c0c331b88e2609dbd
#
_entry.id   71d6caf0726fcc5c0c331b88e2609dbd
#
_cell.length_a   1.000
_cell.length_b   1.000
_cell.length_c   1.000
_cell.angle_alpha   90.00
_cell.angle_beta   90.00
_cell.angle_gamma   90.00
#
_symmetry.space_group_name_H-M   'P 1'
#
loop_
_entity.id
_entity.type
_entity.pdbx_description
1 polymer ?
#
loop_
_entity_poly.entity_id
_entity_poly.type
_entity_poly.pdbx_seq_one_letter_code
_entity_poly.pdbx_strand_id
1 'polypeptide(L)'
;MISVCDKAVKLQIWDTAGQESFRSITRSYYRGAAGALLVYDVTRRETFHHLKRWLEEARQNANANMVVMLVGNKADLEHRRCVSTAEGAAFAQDHGLVFLETSAKTAANVEEAFVETANQIHANILSGAYDVTNEAHGIKVGVATSAGASPLQAAPRGKGCC
;
A
#
# COMPACT_ATOMS: atom_id res chain seq x y z
N MET A 1 6.65 -2.87 -9.40
CA MET A 1 7.74 -3.19 -8.44
C MET A 1 8.40 -1.89 -8.04
N ILE A 2 8.68 -1.72 -6.76
CA ILE A 2 9.41 -0.56 -6.21
C ILE A 2 10.65 -1.06 -5.47
N SER A 3 11.59 -0.16 -5.19
CA SER A 3 12.75 -0.43 -4.33
C SER A 3 12.52 0.18 -2.95
N VAL A 4 12.74 -0.61 -1.90
CA VAL A 4 12.64 -0.18 -0.49
C VAL A 4 13.88 -0.67 0.23
N CYS A 5 14.74 0.24 0.68
CA CYS A 5 16.01 -0.10 1.35
C CYS A 5 16.79 -1.18 0.59
N ASP A 6 17.03 -0.95 -0.70
CA ASP A 6 17.75 -1.85 -1.63
C ASP A 6 17.10 -3.23 -1.86
N LYS A 7 15.85 -3.40 -1.42
CA LYS A 7 15.06 -4.61 -1.66
C LYS A 7 13.99 -4.37 -2.71
N ALA A 8 13.86 -5.30 -3.66
CA ALA A 8 12.78 -5.27 -4.63
C ALA A 8 11.47 -5.70 -3.96
N VAL A 9 10.49 -4.82 -3.96
CA VAL A 9 9.17 -5.05 -3.37
C VAL A 9 8.11 -5.07 -4.47
N LYS A 10 7.32 -6.14 -4.51
CA LYS A 10 6.14 -6.24 -5.38
C LYS A 10 4.91 -5.80 -4.58
N LEU A 11 4.33 -4.68 -4.96
CA LEU A 11 3.04 -4.25 -4.42
C LEU A 11 1.89 -4.92 -5.17
N GLN A 12 0.91 -5.41 -4.41
CA GLN A 12 -0.40 -5.76 -4.89
C GLN A 12 -1.37 -4.69 -4.43
N ILE A 13 -1.88 -3.91 -5.37
CA ILE A 13 -2.74 -2.74 -5.09
C ILE A 13 -4.18 -3.14 -5.42
N TRP A 14 -5.07 -2.91 -4.46
CA TRP A 14 -6.50 -3.14 -4.60
C TRP A 14 -7.24 -1.81 -4.56
N ASP A 15 -7.98 -1.51 -5.60
CA ASP A 15 -8.91 -0.39 -5.60
C ASP A 15 -10.21 -0.79 -4.91
N THR A 16 -10.76 0.13 -4.11
CA THR A 16 -12.01 -0.09 -3.39
C THR A 16 -13.11 0.81 -3.94
N ALA A 17 -14.30 0.25 -4.09
CA ALA A 17 -15.46 1.05 -4.45
C ALA A 17 -15.79 2.03 -3.32
N GLY A 18 -15.84 3.33 -3.63
CA GLY A 18 -16.19 4.38 -2.68
C GLY A 18 -17.68 4.39 -2.28
N GLN A 19 -18.48 3.47 -2.81
CA GLN A 19 -19.92 3.37 -2.53
C GLN A 19 -20.20 2.45 -1.34
N GLU A 20 -21.04 2.90 -0.45
CA GLU A 20 -21.41 2.19 0.78
C GLU A 20 -22.06 0.81 0.56
N SER A 21 -22.65 0.58 -0.61
CA SER A 21 -23.26 -0.69 -1.00
C SER A 21 -22.26 -1.86 -1.12
N PHE A 22 -20.96 -1.58 -1.26
CA PHE A 22 -19.92 -2.60 -1.42
C PHE A 22 -19.09 -2.88 -0.16
N ARG A 23 -19.55 -2.43 1.02
CA ARG A 23 -18.84 -2.60 2.32
C ARG A 23 -18.43 -4.03 2.63
N SER A 24 -19.25 -5.02 2.31
CA SER A 24 -18.93 -6.43 2.58
C SER A 24 -17.71 -6.92 1.81
N ILE A 25 -17.54 -6.44 0.57
CA ILE A 25 -16.38 -6.75 -0.29
C ILE A 25 -15.16 -6.01 0.23
N THR A 26 -15.29 -4.73 0.57
CA THR A 26 -14.20 -3.90 1.08
C THR A 26 -13.60 -4.47 2.37
N ARG A 27 -14.42 -5.01 3.27
CA ARG A 27 -13.95 -5.64 4.52
C ARG A 27 -13.03 -6.84 4.29
N SER A 28 -13.23 -7.60 3.22
CA SER A 28 -12.37 -8.73 2.91
C SER A 28 -10.94 -8.29 2.52
N TYR A 29 -10.80 -7.12 1.93
CA TYR A 29 -9.50 -6.56 1.56
C TYR A 29 -8.72 -6.05 2.79
N TYR A 30 -9.39 -5.47 3.79
CA TYR A 30 -8.71 -4.97 4.98
C TYR A 30 -7.98 -6.07 5.75
N ARG A 31 -8.53 -7.28 5.82
CA ARG A 31 -7.99 -8.38 6.64
C ARG A 31 -6.54 -8.74 6.27
N GLY A 32 -6.17 -8.67 4.99
CA GLY A 32 -4.84 -9.01 4.51
C GLY A 32 -4.06 -7.81 4.00
N ALA A 33 -4.45 -6.57 4.35
CA ALA A 33 -3.76 -5.38 3.93
C ALA A 33 -2.64 -5.00 4.92
N ALA A 34 -1.42 -4.86 4.42
CA ALA A 34 -0.29 -4.32 5.19
C ALA A 34 -0.31 -2.79 5.24
N GLY A 35 -0.94 -2.15 4.26
CA GLY A 35 -1.11 -0.71 4.22
C GLY A 35 -2.38 -0.29 3.48
N ALA A 36 -2.83 0.94 3.72
CA ALA A 36 -3.96 1.56 3.05
C ALA A 36 -3.68 3.03 2.74
N LEU A 37 -4.08 3.48 1.56
CA LEU A 37 -4.14 4.90 1.21
C LEU A 37 -5.55 5.40 1.47
N LEU A 38 -5.70 6.34 2.39
CA LEU A 38 -6.95 7.01 2.70
C LEU A 38 -7.00 8.32 1.89
N VAL A 39 -7.75 8.30 0.78
CA VAL A 39 -7.71 9.35 -0.24
C VAL A 39 -8.92 10.26 -0.15
N TYR A 40 -8.68 11.59 -0.21
CA TYR A 40 -9.73 12.60 -0.38
C TYR A 40 -9.38 13.54 -1.54
N ASP A 41 -10.39 14.26 -2.05
CA ASP A 41 -10.27 15.25 -3.10
C ASP A 41 -10.16 16.65 -2.47
N VAL A 42 -9.03 17.33 -2.66
CA VAL A 42 -8.79 18.67 -2.08
C VAL A 42 -9.80 19.72 -2.56
N THR A 43 -10.49 19.45 -3.68
CA THR A 43 -11.53 20.33 -4.26
C THR A 43 -12.95 20.00 -3.78
N ARG A 44 -13.11 18.96 -2.93
CA ARG A 44 -14.42 18.50 -2.47
C ARG A 44 -14.42 18.24 -0.96
N ARG A 45 -14.90 19.22 -0.19
CA ARG A 45 -14.98 19.18 1.28
C ARG A 45 -15.69 17.94 1.82
N GLU A 46 -16.72 17.46 1.13
CA GLU A 46 -17.47 16.27 1.53
C GLU A 46 -16.59 15.02 1.65
N THR A 47 -15.64 14.83 0.72
CA THR A 47 -14.72 13.68 0.75
C THR A 47 -13.82 13.73 1.96
N PHE A 48 -13.41 14.91 2.42
CA PHE A 48 -12.64 15.10 3.64
C PHE A 48 -13.45 14.76 4.90
N HIS A 49 -14.73 15.17 4.95
CA HIS A 49 -15.59 14.84 6.09
C HIS A 49 -15.82 13.33 6.26
N HIS A 50 -15.73 12.56 5.20
CA HIS A 50 -15.90 11.10 5.26
C HIS A 50 -14.65 10.35 5.75
N LEU A 51 -13.48 10.99 5.85
CA LEU A 51 -12.21 10.34 6.22
C LEU A 51 -12.26 9.62 7.56
N LYS A 52 -12.86 10.28 8.59
CA LYS A 52 -12.94 9.69 9.93
C LYS A 52 -13.66 8.34 9.90
N ARG A 53 -14.80 8.27 9.21
CA ARG A 53 -15.58 7.04 9.08
C ARG A 53 -14.80 5.93 8.37
N TRP A 54 -14.13 6.26 7.26
CA TRP A 54 -13.33 5.29 6.52
C TRP A 54 -12.12 4.80 7.32
N LEU A 55 -11.46 5.70 8.06
CA LEU A 55 -10.35 5.35 8.93
C LEU A 55 -10.79 4.41 10.06
N GLU A 56 -11.92 4.69 10.70
CA GLU A 56 -12.49 3.85 11.75
C GLU A 56 -12.86 2.46 11.20
N GLU A 57 -13.49 2.40 10.03
CA GLU A 57 -13.84 1.13 9.37
C GLU A 57 -12.58 0.32 9.01
N ALA A 58 -11.55 0.95 8.48
CA ALA A 58 -10.28 0.30 8.19
C ALA A 58 -9.63 -0.26 9.46
N ARG A 59 -9.54 0.52 10.53
CA ARG A 59 -8.96 0.10 11.82
C ARG A 59 -9.71 -1.04 12.50
N GLN A 60 -11.03 -1.08 12.35
CA GLN A 60 -11.85 -2.15 12.92
C GLN A 60 -11.71 -3.50 12.20
N ASN A 61 -11.36 -3.48 10.92
CA ASN A 61 -11.36 -4.68 10.08
C ASN A 61 -9.96 -5.13 9.64
N ALA A 62 -8.94 -4.30 9.81
CA ALA A 62 -7.56 -4.59 9.44
C ALA A 62 -6.72 -5.07 10.63
N ASN A 63 -5.46 -5.44 10.34
CA ASN A 63 -4.46 -5.66 11.37
C ASN A 63 -4.18 -4.35 12.11
N ALA A 64 -3.98 -4.43 13.43
CA ALA A 64 -3.68 -3.27 14.29
C ALA A 64 -2.43 -2.49 13.84
N ASN A 65 -1.49 -3.16 13.18
CA ASN A 65 -0.24 -2.58 12.70
C ASN A 65 -0.31 -2.09 11.25
N MET A 66 -1.49 -2.14 10.61
CA MET A 66 -1.67 -1.67 9.23
C MET A 66 -1.27 -0.19 9.13
N VAL A 67 -0.36 0.08 8.20
CA VAL A 67 0.06 1.46 7.89
C VAL A 67 -1.05 2.17 7.13
N VAL A 68 -1.47 3.34 7.61
CA VAL A 68 -2.43 4.18 6.90
C VAL A 68 -1.78 5.50 6.53
N MET A 69 -1.78 5.82 5.24
CA MET A 69 -1.35 7.11 4.72
C MET A 69 -2.57 7.93 4.29
N LEU A 70 -2.63 9.19 4.71
CA LEU A 70 -3.61 10.15 4.24
C LEU A 70 -3.11 10.82 2.95
N VAL A 71 -3.94 10.83 1.91
CA VAL A 71 -3.61 11.39 0.60
C VAL A 71 -4.63 12.44 0.19
N GLY A 72 -4.19 13.71 0.06
CA GLY A 72 -4.98 14.77 -0.55
C GLY A 72 -4.76 14.80 -2.07
N ASN A 73 -5.67 14.22 -2.84
CA ASN A 73 -5.52 14.14 -4.29
C ASN A 73 -6.11 15.36 -5.01
N LYS A 74 -5.71 15.56 -6.26
CA LYS A 74 -6.02 16.67 -7.16
C LYS A 74 -5.38 18.00 -6.75
N ALA A 75 -4.17 17.93 -6.16
CA ALA A 75 -3.41 19.13 -5.77
C ALA A 75 -3.08 20.07 -6.94
N ASP A 76 -3.15 19.57 -8.18
CA ASP A 76 -3.04 20.39 -9.40
C ASP A 76 -4.18 21.39 -9.59
N LEU A 77 -5.32 21.19 -8.91
CA LEU A 77 -6.49 22.07 -8.98
C LEU A 77 -6.52 23.12 -7.86
N GLU A 78 -5.39 23.79 -7.59
CA GLU A 78 -5.24 24.77 -6.51
C GLU A 78 -6.31 25.86 -6.52
N HIS A 79 -6.70 26.33 -7.71
CA HIS A 79 -7.74 27.37 -7.89
C HIS A 79 -9.15 26.90 -7.48
N ARG A 80 -9.34 25.58 -7.24
CA ARG A 80 -10.61 24.99 -6.82
C ARG A 80 -10.52 24.34 -5.43
N ARG A 81 -9.42 24.57 -4.72
CA ARG A 81 -9.17 23.98 -3.40
C ARG A 81 -10.27 24.39 -2.41
N CYS A 82 -10.86 23.42 -1.73
CA CYS A 82 -11.83 23.59 -0.64
C CYS A 82 -11.29 23.10 0.71
N VAL A 83 -10.23 22.29 0.70
CA VAL A 83 -9.54 21.77 1.90
C VAL A 83 -8.10 22.24 1.84
N SER A 84 -7.67 22.99 2.84
CA SER A 84 -6.28 23.46 2.90
C SER A 84 -5.32 22.33 3.25
N THR A 85 -4.06 22.46 2.84
CA THR A 85 -2.98 21.53 3.22
C THR A 85 -2.84 21.45 4.75
N ALA A 86 -3.03 22.58 5.45
CA ALA A 86 -2.98 22.63 6.92
C ALA A 86 -4.07 21.76 7.58
N GLU A 87 -5.29 21.75 7.03
CA GLU A 87 -6.37 20.89 7.53
C GLU A 87 -6.06 19.41 7.33
N GLY A 88 -5.50 19.04 6.16
CA GLY A 88 -5.04 17.67 5.90
C GLY A 88 -3.94 17.24 6.86
N ALA A 89 -2.95 18.10 7.06
CA ALA A 89 -1.83 17.85 7.98
C ALA A 89 -2.31 17.72 9.44
N ALA A 90 -3.23 18.59 9.89
CA ALA A 90 -3.79 18.51 11.24
C ALA A 90 -4.57 17.20 11.44
N PHE A 91 -5.42 16.82 10.49
CA PHE A 91 -6.13 15.54 10.55
C PHE A 91 -5.16 14.35 10.64
N ALA A 92 -4.09 14.35 9.84
CA ALA A 92 -3.08 13.30 9.88
C ALA A 92 -2.36 13.24 11.23
N GLN A 93 -1.98 14.38 11.79
CA GLN A 93 -1.34 14.49 13.09
C GLN A 93 -2.25 13.97 14.22
N ASP A 94 -3.52 14.38 14.24
CA ASP A 94 -4.50 13.96 15.24
C ASP A 94 -4.76 12.45 15.23
N HIS A 95 -4.60 11.82 14.06
CA HIS A 95 -4.84 10.40 13.88
C HIS A 95 -3.57 9.54 13.75
N GLY A 96 -2.38 10.14 13.85
CA GLY A 96 -1.10 9.43 13.74
C GLY A 96 -0.87 8.85 12.34
N LEU A 97 -1.22 9.59 11.30
CA LEU A 97 -1.08 9.19 9.90
C LEU A 97 0.10 9.94 9.25
N VAL A 98 0.71 9.33 8.24
CA VAL A 98 1.56 10.05 7.29
C VAL A 98 0.66 10.79 6.31
N PHE A 99 1.04 12.01 5.91
CA PHE A 99 0.24 12.84 5.01
C PHE A 99 1.05 13.28 3.80
N LEU A 100 0.42 13.20 2.63
CA LEU A 100 0.97 13.69 1.38
C LEU A 100 -0.15 14.23 0.47
N GLU A 101 0.14 15.30 -0.25
CA GLU A 101 -0.75 15.75 -1.34
C GLU A 101 -0.22 15.23 -2.67
N THR A 102 -1.12 14.77 -3.52
CA THR A 102 -0.81 14.16 -4.81
C THR A 102 -1.65 14.75 -5.94
N SER A 103 -1.20 14.55 -7.15
CA SER A 103 -2.02 14.73 -8.34
C SER A 103 -1.92 13.52 -9.25
N ALA A 104 -2.97 12.74 -9.34
CA ALA A 104 -3.05 11.63 -10.29
C ALA A 104 -2.99 12.10 -11.75
N LYS A 105 -3.38 13.36 -12.02
CA LYS A 105 -3.34 13.95 -13.36
C LYS A 105 -1.93 14.27 -13.84
N THR A 106 -1.10 14.83 -12.93
CA THR A 106 0.28 15.23 -13.25
C THR A 106 1.32 14.21 -12.78
N ALA A 107 0.90 13.14 -12.13
CA ALA A 107 1.71 12.15 -11.45
C ALA A 107 2.52 12.71 -10.25
N ALA A 108 2.31 13.96 -9.85
CA ALA A 108 3.02 14.56 -8.72
C ALA A 108 2.78 13.78 -7.43
N ASN A 109 3.87 13.36 -6.76
CA ASN A 109 3.92 12.63 -5.49
C ASN A 109 3.15 11.29 -5.46
N VAL A 110 2.70 10.77 -6.61
CA VAL A 110 1.94 9.51 -6.65
C VAL A 110 2.85 8.32 -6.30
N GLU A 111 4.02 8.23 -6.93
CA GLU A 111 5.00 7.19 -6.62
C GLU A 111 5.47 7.30 -5.17
N GLU A 112 5.74 8.52 -4.70
CA GLU A 112 6.19 8.80 -3.34
C GLU A 112 5.19 8.28 -2.29
N ALA A 113 3.88 8.45 -2.50
CA ALA A 113 2.86 7.93 -1.60
C ALA A 113 2.95 6.41 -1.42
N PHE A 114 3.19 5.65 -2.49
CA PHE A 114 3.34 4.21 -2.41
C PHE A 114 4.69 3.79 -1.81
N VAL A 115 5.77 4.48 -2.18
CA VAL A 115 7.11 4.21 -1.65
C VAL A 115 7.17 4.48 -0.15
N GLU A 116 6.63 5.62 0.30
CA GLU A 116 6.62 5.97 1.73
C GLU A 116 5.76 5.01 2.56
N THR A 117 4.60 4.61 2.03
CA THR A 117 3.79 3.57 2.67
C THR A 117 4.57 2.25 2.80
N ALA A 118 5.29 1.85 1.77
CA ALA A 118 6.09 0.63 1.79
C ALA A 118 7.32 0.74 2.71
N ASN A 119 7.96 1.91 2.80
CA ASN A 119 9.03 2.19 3.75
C ASN A 119 8.54 2.02 5.19
N GLN A 120 7.36 2.57 5.51
CA GLN A 120 6.79 2.45 6.84
C GLN A 120 6.41 1.00 7.20
N ILE A 121 5.85 0.25 6.24
CA ILE A 121 5.61 -1.18 6.41
C ILE A 121 6.92 -1.92 6.67
N HIS A 122 7.98 -1.62 5.92
CA HIS A 122 9.28 -2.22 6.11
C HIS A 122 9.89 -1.90 7.47
N ALA A 123 9.76 -0.65 7.96
CA ALA A 123 10.17 -0.26 9.30
C ALA A 123 9.42 -1.07 10.38
N ASN A 124 8.11 -1.27 10.21
CA ASN A 124 7.30 -2.09 11.11
C ASN A 124 7.70 -3.57 11.09
N ILE A 125 8.17 -4.10 9.96
CA ILE A 125 8.75 -5.45 9.88
C ILE A 125 10.05 -5.53 10.67
N LEU A 126 10.95 -4.56 10.49
CA LEU A 126 12.24 -4.54 11.18
C LEU A 126 12.10 -4.37 12.70
N SER A 127 11.09 -3.63 13.16
CA SER A 127 10.79 -3.47 14.59
C SER A 127 10.10 -4.69 15.22
N GLY A 128 9.73 -5.70 14.41
CA GLY A 128 8.99 -6.87 14.87
C GLY A 128 7.49 -6.64 15.09
N ALA A 129 6.95 -5.48 14.70
CA ALA A 129 5.52 -5.21 14.78
C ALA A 129 4.72 -6.06 13.79
N TYR A 130 5.34 -6.47 12.67
CA TYR A 130 4.78 -7.45 11.75
C TYR A 130 5.51 -8.78 11.84
N ASP A 131 4.76 -9.84 12.12
CA ASP A 131 5.22 -11.21 11.97
C ASP A 131 5.08 -11.64 10.49
N VAL A 132 6.22 -11.66 9.79
CA VAL A 132 6.27 -12.04 8.36
C VAL A 132 6.08 -13.54 8.12
N THR A 133 6.08 -14.37 9.17
CA THR A 133 5.78 -15.80 9.07
C THR A 133 4.27 -16.04 8.98
N ASN A 134 3.47 -15.08 9.40
CA ASN A 134 2.02 -15.10 9.31
C ASN A 134 1.52 -14.47 8.02
N GLU A 135 1.25 -15.28 7.01
CA GLU A 135 0.72 -14.80 5.71
C GLU A 135 -0.62 -14.05 5.79
N ALA A 136 -1.35 -14.17 6.90
CA ALA A 136 -2.57 -13.41 7.13
C ALA A 136 -2.34 -11.89 7.22
N HIS A 137 -1.11 -11.46 7.43
CA HIS A 137 -0.71 -10.05 7.41
C HIS A 137 -0.50 -9.49 6.00
N GLY A 138 -0.70 -10.31 4.94
CA GLY A 138 -0.58 -9.89 3.54
C GLY A 138 0.85 -9.63 3.05
N ILE A 139 1.84 -9.96 3.88
CA ILE A 139 3.26 -9.80 3.54
C ILE A 139 3.82 -11.18 3.21
N LYS A 140 4.43 -11.31 2.02
CA LYS A 140 5.13 -12.53 1.61
C LYS A 140 6.60 -12.23 1.40
N VAL A 141 7.46 -12.92 2.15
CA VAL A 141 8.90 -12.84 1.96
C VAL A 141 9.30 -13.88 0.92
N GLY A 142 9.72 -13.44 -0.25
CA GLY A 142 10.29 -14.32 -1.28
C GLY A 142 11.64 -14.84 -0.83
N VAL A 143 11.86 -16.15 -0.95
CA VAL A 143 13.21 -16.69 -0.90
C VAL A 143 13.95 -16.16 -2.12
N ALA A 144 15.05 -15.44 -1.93
CA ALA A 144 15.94 -15.07 -3.03
C ALA A 144 16.43 -16.39 -3.65
N THR A 145 15.83 -16.80 -4.76
CA THR A 145 16.43 -17.83 -5.59
C THR A 145 17.72 -17.23 -6.15
N SER A 146 18.84 -17.57 -5.50
CA SER A 146 20.14 -17.40 -6.12
C SER A 146 20.03 -18.09 -7.48
N ALA A 147 20.17 -17.32 -8.55
CA ALA A 147 20.33 -17.83 -9.90
C ALA A 147 21.66 -18.61 -9.95
N GLY A 148 21.63 -19.83 -9.43
CA GLY A 148 22.67 -20.83 -9.50
C GLY A 148 22.42 -21.68 -10.74
N ALA A 149 23.38 -21.58 -11.67
CA ALA A 149 23.47 -22.35 -12.88
C ALA A 149 23.09 -23.83 -12.66
N SER A 150 22.07 -24.30 -13.38
CA SER A 150 21.86 -25.74 -13.58
C SER A 150 22.96 -26.25 -14.49
N PRO A 151 23.77 -27.23 -14.08
CA PRO A 151 24.60 -27.96 -15.03
C PRO A 151 23.68 -28.82 -15.90
N LEU A 152 23.72 -28.58 -17.19
CA LEU A 152 23.20 -29.49 -18.21
C LEU A 152 23.89 -30.84 -18.03
N GLN A 153 23.25 -31.78 -17.38
CA GLN A 153 23.66 -33.19 -17.43
C GLN A 153 23.32 -33.71 -18.83
N ALA A 154 24.38 -33.95 -19.60
CA ALA A 154 24.32 -34.66 -20.86
C ALA A 154 23.84 -36.10 -20.60
N ALA A 155 22.73 -36.48 -21.21
CA ALA A 155 22.26 -37.86 -21.21
C ALA A 155 23.25 -38.77 -21.96
N PRO A 156 23.57 -39.98 -21.46
CA PRO A 156 24.44 -40.93 -22.15
C PRO A 156 23.71 -41.50 -23.39
N ARG A 157 24.38 -41.42 -24.52
CA ARG A 157 23.94 -42.10 -25.76
C ARG A 157 23.98 -43.59 -25.57
N GLY A 158 22.83 -44.22 -25.47
CA GLY A 158 22.68 -45.65 -25.55
C GLY A 158 23.05 -46.14 -26.97
N LYS A 159 24.03 -47.00 -27.08
CA LYS A 159 24.36 -47.75 -28.29
C LYS A 159 23.26 -48.76 -28.51
N GLY A 160 22.56 -48.65 -29.65
CA GLY A 160 21.73 -49.74 -30.15
C GLY A 160 22.59 -50.81 -30.76
N CYS A 161 22.27 -52.04 -30.44
CA CYS A 161 22.73 -53.24 -31.14
C CYS A 161 21.52 -53.96 -31.73
N CYS A 162 21.69 -54.37 -32.97
CA CYS A 162 20.92 -55.29 -33.81
C CYS A 162 19.57 -54.79 -34.30
#